data_9691f61615c1c400284d33b4d471804f
#
_entry.id   9691f61615c1c400284d33b4d471804f
#
_cell.length_a   1.000
_cell.length_b   1.000
_cell.length_c   1.000
_cell.angle_alpha   90.00
_cell.angle_beta   90.00
_cell.angle_gamma   90.00
#
_symmetry.space_group_name_H-M   'P 1'
#
loop_
_entity.id
_entity.type
_entity.pdbx_description
1 polymer ?
#
loop_
_entity_poly.entity_id
_entity_poly.type
_entity_poly.pdbx_seq_one_letter_code
_entity_poly.pdbx_strand_id
1 'polypeptide(L)'
;MALSNMRRPIALTVAAALVSIGTSRVPALAQQAPGQTVSAEAPFLAQNDAAMDKMMKDMTIKPSGDVDRDFVAMMVPHHQGAIDMAEALLPYGHNPKLLRIAPEIVVEQLQEIAAMRLAIGEPASPTWVTNGAHDARAAASSYKANPVGDAAFVSRSNAAMDKMMTDMAVKPTGDVDHDLVAMMVPHHQGAIDMAQLELQYGQNPQLKTIAQEIIVDQMQEIALMRLALGEPLPPSMSSPTQAPSGAMQSAPSHESEANQTQMRMSAAMQMAPARTH
;
A
#
# COMPACT_ATOMS: atom_id res chain seq x y z
N MET A 1 4.09 -1.66 -96.43
CA MET A 1 2.94 -1.27 -95.56
C MET A 1 3.47 -0.43 -94.43
N ALA A 2 3.27 0.87 -94.57
CA ALA A 2 3.80 1.88 -93.65
C ALA A 2 2.69 2.35 -92.71
N LEU A 3 2.90 2.29 -91.40
CA LEU A 3 2.00 2.90 -90.42
C LEU A 3 2.65 4.17 -89.86
N SER A 4 1.99 5.26 -90.24
CA SER A 4 2.33 6.64 -89.91
C SER A 4 2.00 6.91 -88.44
N ASN A 5 3.00 7.36 -87.72
CA ASN A 5 2.86 7.84 -86.32
C ASN A 5 2.58 9.34 -86.34
N MET A 6 1.38 9.71 -86.07
CA MET A 6 0.96 11.12 -85.93
C MET A 6 1.07 11.52 -84.44
N ARG A 7 2.11 12.28 -84.13
CA ARG A 7 2.27 12.95 -82.82
C ARG A 7 1.44 14.17 -82.73
N ARG A 8 0.49 14.27 -81.80
CA ARG A 8 -0.25 15.52 -81.51
C ARG A 8 0.49 16.29 -80.40
N PRO A 9 0.63 17.61 -80.53
CA PRO A 9 1.20 18.37 -79.42
C PRO A 9 0.17 18.63 -78.34
N ILE A 10 0.61 18.42 -77.09
CA ILE A 10 -0.14 18.74 -75.88
C ILE A 10 0.12 20.23 -75.60
N ALA A 11 -0.91 21.05 -75.71
CA ALA A 11 -0.88 22.43 -75.26
C ALA A 11 -0.97 22.50 -73.73
N LEU A 12 0.07 23.01 -73.06
CA LEU A 12 0.13 23.23 -71.65
C LEU A 12 -0.51 24.57 -71.29
N THR A 13 -1.75 24.54 -70.81
CA THR A 13 -2.45 25.76 -70.30
C THR A 13 -2.01 25.94 -68.86
N VAL A 14 -1.23 26.96 -68.55
CA VAL A 14 -0.88 27.40 -67.20
C VAL A 14 -2.06 28.19 -66.64
N ALA A 15 -2.81 27.55 -65.73
CA ALA A 15 -3.82 28.27 -64.98
C ALA A 15 -3.15 28.90 -63.73
N ALA A 16 -3.07 30.22 -63.70
CA ALA A 16 -2.64 31.00 -62.56
C ALA A 16 -3.72 30.91 -61.45
N ALA A 17 -3.50 30.11 -60.41
CA ALA A 17 -4.34 30.11 -59.24
C ALA A 17 -3.92 31.28 -58.33
N LEU A 18 -4.79 32.27 -58.21
CA LEU A 18 -4.69 33.33 -57.21
C LEU A 18 -4.91 32.66 -55.79
N VAL A 19 -3.81 32.52 -55.05
CA VAL A 19 -3.87 32.10 -53.64
C VAL A 19 -4.35 33.29 -52.83
N SER A 20 -5.61 33.29 -52.44
CA SER A 20 -6.15 34.19 -51.43
C SER A 20 -5.53 33.80 -50.08
N ILE A 21 -4.63 34.64 -49.58
CA ILE A 21 -4.10 34.51 -48.19
C ILE A 21 -5.24 34.88 -47.25
N GLY A 22 -6.01 33.87 -46.86
CA GLY A 22 -6.94 33.98 -45.76
C GLY A 22 -6.14 34.16 -44.47
N THR A 23 -6.27 35.35 -43.86
CA THR A 23 -5.74 35.58 -42.50
C THR A 23 -6.50 34.68 -41.54
N SER A 24 -5.95 33.49 -41.28
CA SER A 24 -6.40 32.63 -40.18
C SER A 24 -6.18 33.42 -38.88
N ARG A 25 -7.28 33.90 -38.31
CA ARG A 25 -7.27 34.40 -36.93
C ARG A 25 -6.91 33.21 -36.06
N VAL A 26 -5.67 33.16 -35.58
CA VAL A 26 -5.27 32.35 -34.44
C VAL A 26 -6.19 32.77 -33.29
N PRO A 27 -6.95 31.84 -32.65
CA PRO A 27 -7.69 32.24 -31.46
C PRO A 27 -6.67 32.77 -30.46
N ALA A 28 -6.87 34.02 -30.03
CA ALA A 28 -6.10 34.59 -28.93
C ALA A 28 -6.20 33.62 -27.78
N LEU A 29 -5.07 33.04 -27.38
CA LEU A 29 -4.93 32.41 -26.08
C LEU A 29 -5.46 33.43 -25.08
N ALA A 30 -6.56 33.10 -24.42
CA ALA A 30 -7.12 33.94 -23.38
C ALA A 30 -5.98 34.22 -22.40
N GLN A 31 -5.52 35.47 -22.38
CA GLN A 31 -4.61 35.97 -21.39
C GLN A 31 -5.31 35.83 -20.06
N GLN A 32 -4.88 34.82 -19.28
CA GLN A 32 -5.28 34.66 -17.89
C GLN A 32 -4.92 35.98 -17.18
N ALA A 33 -5.90 36.52 -16.49
CA ALA A 33 -5.73 37.73 -15.70
C ALA A 33 -4.57 37.56 -14.72
N PRO A 34 -3.69 38.56 -14.52
CA PRO A 34 -2.63 38.50 -13.53
C PRO A 34 -3.26 38.55 -12.15
N GLY A 35 -3.35 37.39 -11.47
CA GLY A 35 -3.89 37.32 -10.13
C GLY A 35 -4.26 35.93 -9.62
N GLN A 36 -4.31 34.91 -10.49
CA GLN A 36 -4.43 33.51 -10.03
C GLN A 36 -3.22 32.75 -10.54
N THR A 37 -2.14 32.76 -9.77
CA THR A 37 -1.19 31.66 -9.83
C THR A 37 -1.95 30.46 -9.28
N VAL A 38 -2.60 29.67 -10.14
CA VAL A 38 -2.99 28.33 -9.81
C VAL A 38 -1.69 27.67 -9.37
N SER A 39 -1.58 27.32 -8.10
CA SER A 39 -0.41 26.60 -7.59
C SER A 39 -0.16 25.43 -8.55
N ALA A 40 1.09 25.23 -8.98
CA ALA A 40 1.45 24.07 -9.81
C ALA A 40 1.06 22.74 -9.13
N GLU A 41 0.86 22.79 -7.83
CA GLU A 41 0.43 21.73 -6.93
C GLU A 41 -1.08 21.41 -7.02
N ALA A 42 -1.93 22.39 -7.42
CA ALA A 42 -3.38 22.20 -7.40
C ALA A 42 -3.88 20.96 -8.17
N PRO A 43 -3.34 20.59 -9.36
CA PRO A 43 -3.72 19.35 -10.03
C PRO A 43 -3.31 18.09 -9.29
N PHE A 44 -2.16 18.11 -8.62
CA PHE A 44 -1.69 17.01 -7.76
C PHE A 44 -2.63 16.81 -6.57
N LEU A 45 -2.92 17.88 -5.83
CA LEU A 45 -3.84 17.82 -4.69
C LEU A 45 -5.23 17.31 -5.10
N ALA A 46 -5.78 17.80 -6.21
CA ALA A 46 -7.08 17.34 -6.70
C ALA A 46 -7.08 15.84 -7.06
N GLN A 47 -5.98 15.28 -7.57
CA GLN A 47 -5.86 13.86 -7.86
C GLN A 47 -5.78 13.05 -6.56
N ASN A 48 -5.01 13.52 -5.57
CA ASN A 48 -4.93 12.87 -4.26
C ASN A 48 -6.27 12.91 -3.52
N ASP A 49 -6.96 14.03 -3.51
CA ASP A 49 -8.31 14.14 -2.91
C ASP A 49 -9.27 13.12 -3.55
N ALA A 50 -9.26 13.03 -4.88
CA ALA A 50 -10.10 12.06 -5.59
C ALA A 50 -9.72 10.59 -5.27
N ALA A 51 -8.42 10.28 -5.15
CA ALA A 51 -7.92 8.97 -4.75
C ALA A 51 -8.40 8.62 -3.34
N MET A 52 -8.29 9.55 -2.39
CA MET A 52 -8.71 9.37 -1.01
C MET A 52 -10.22 9.19 -0.88
N ASP A 53 -11.02 10.03 -1.55
CA ASP A 53 -12.48 9.91 -1.57
C ASP A 53 -12.93 8.55 -2.10
N LYS A 54 -12.30 8.10 -3.20
CA LYS A 54 -12.57 6.78 -3.77
C LYS A 54 -12.19 5.67 -2.81
N MET A 55 -10.99 5.71 -2.25
CA MET A 55 -10.49 4.72 -1.29
C MET A 55 -11.43 4.60 -0.10
N MET A 56 -11.77 5.71 0.57
CA MET A 56 -12.64 5.71 1.74
C MET A 56 -14.03 5.15 1.44
N LYS A 57 -14.58 5.47 0.27
CA LYS A 57 -15.85 4.91 -0.19
C LYS A 57 -15.76 3.39 -0.36
N ASP A 58 -14.71 2.92 -1.02
CA ASP A 58 -14.55 1.50 -1.38
C ASP A 58 -14.16 0.65 -0.16
N MET A 59 -13.53 1.25 0.87
CA MET A 59 -13.22 0.61 2.16
C MET A 59 -14.42 0.49 3.10
N THR A 60 -15.54 1.16 2.81
CA THR A 60 -16.74 1.05 3.61
C THR A 60 -17.41 -0.30 3.36
N ILE A 61 -17.13 -1.28 4.23
CA ILE A 61 -17.65 -2.63 4.11
C ILE A 61 -18.78 -2.92 5.10
N LYS A 62 -19.61 -3.91 4.76
CA LYS A 62 -20.48 -4.57 5.74
C LYS A 62 -19.72 -5.78 6.28
N PRO A 63 -19.47 -5.88 7.60
CA PRO A 63 -18.76 -7.00 8.19
C PRO A 63 -19.33 -8.35 7.72
N SER A 64 -18.44 -9.24 7.26
CA SER A 64 -18.83 -10.55 6.73
C SER A 64 -18.92 -11.63 7.81
N GLY A 65 -18.31 -11.42 8.96
CA GLY A 65 -18.07 -12.40 10.02
C GLY A 65 -16.81 -13.24 9.81
N ASP A 66 -16.01 -12.88 8.81
CA ASP A 66 -14.76 -13.54 8.42
C ASP A 66 -13.65 -12.48 8.29
N VAL A 67 -12.76 -12.42 9.27
CA VAL A 67 -11.68 -11.42 9.35
C VAL A 67 -10.81 -11.43 8.10
N ASP A 68 -10.46 -12.62 7.59
CA ASP A 68 -9.61 -12.76 6.41
C ASP A 68 -10.24 -12.10 5.17
N ARG A 69 -11.55 -12.24 5.01
CA ARG A 69 -12.29 -11.61 3.91
C ARG A 69 -12.43 -10.11 4.11
N ASP A 70 -12.73 -9.68 5.33
CA ASP A 70 -12.91 -8.27 5.64
C ASP A 70 -11.59 -7.52 5.58
N PHE A 71 -10.47 -8.16 5.96
CA PHE A 71 -9.12 -7.64 5.75
C PHE A 71 -8.86 -7.37 4.26
N VAL A 72 -9.08 -8.36 3.38
CA VAL A 72 -8.86 -8.18 1.94
C VAL A 72 -9.80 -7.14 1.36
N ALA A 73 -11.08 -7.10 1.78
CA ALA A 73 -12.06 -6.13 1.31
C ALA A 73 -11.71 -4.69 1.68
N MET A 74 -10.98 -4.47 2.78
CA MET A 74 -10.49 -3.14 3.20
C MET A 74 -9.10 -2.84 2.64
N MET A 75 -8.17 -3.79 2.69
CA MET A 75 -6.78 -3.55 2.31
C MET A 75 -6.59 -3.38 0.80
N VAL A 76 -7.38 -4.07 -0.04
CA VAL A 76 -7.29 -3.91 -1.50
C VAL A 76 -7.61 -2.48 -1.95
N PRO A 77 -8.73 -1.84 -1.57
CA PRO A 77 -8.96 -0.44 -1.93
C PRO A 77 -7.98 0.52 -1.24
N HIS A 78 -7.46 0.20 -0.05
CA HIS A 78 -6.40 0.97 0.59
C HIS A 78 -5.14 1.00 -0.28
N HIS A 79 -4.66 -0.15 -0.72
CA HIS A 79 -3.51 -0.25 -1.64
C HIS A 79 -3.75 0.48 -2.96
N GLN A 80 -4.97 0.39 -3.50
CA GLN A 80 -5.31 1.16 -4.71
C GLN A 80 -5.19 2.67 -4.47
N GLY A 81 -5.51 3.16 -3.27
CA GLY A 81 -5.31 4.56 -2.90
C GLY A 81 -3.84 4.97 -2.96
N ALA A 82 -2.92 4.15 -2.44
CA ALA A 82 -1.49 4.40 -2.52
C ALA A 82 -0.97 4.42 -3.97
N ILE A 83 -1.46 3.49 -4.80
CA ILE A 83 -1.13 3.46 -6.24
C ILE A 83 -1.56 4.76 -6.91
N ASP A 84 -2.81 5.17 -6.71
CA ASP A 84 -3.38 6.39 -7.31
C ASP A 84 -2.58 7.65 -6.85
N MET A 85 -2.18 7.71 -5.57
CA MET A 85 -1.34 8.79 -5.03
C MET A 85 0.09 8.78 -5.59
N ALA A 86 0.70 7.60 -5.71
CA ALA A 86 2.05 7.45 -6.28
C ALA A 86 2.06 7.85 -7.77
N GLU A 87 1.04 7.44 -8.53
CA GLU A 87 0.88 7.86 -9.94
C GLU A 87 0.65 9.37 -10.08
N ALA A 88 -0.08 9.99 -9.14
CA ALA A 88 -0.29 11.44 -9.13
C ALA A 88 1.00 12.23 -8.92
N LEU A 89 2.03 11.67 -8.26
CA LEU A 89 3.33 12.32 -8.11
C LEU A 89 4.05 12.47 -9.46
N LEU A 90 3.97 11.46 -10.33
CA LEU A 90 4.86 11.33 -11.49
C LEU A 90 4.88 12.56 -12.43
N PRO A 91 3.75 13.22 -12.74
CA PRO A 91 3.76 14.42 -13.59
C PRO A 91 4.16 15.71 -12.87
N TYR A 92 4.16 15.75 -11.54
CA TYR A 92 4.30 17.00 -10.78
C TYR A 92 5.47 17.01 -9.80
N GLY A 93 5.99 15.84 -9.42
CA GLY A 93 7.12 15.70 -8.50
C GLY A 93 8.45 16.13 -9.15
N HIS A 94 9.39 16.55 -8.32
CA HIS A 94 10.71 17.03 -8.74
C HIS A 94 11.86 16.29 -8.05
N ASN A 95 11.59 15.62 -6.92
CA ASN A 95 12.60 14.86 -6.20
C ASN A 95 12.92 13.54 -6.92
N PRO A 96 14.17 13.36 -7.44
CA PRO A 96 14.50 12.19 -8.25
C PRO A 96 14.44 10.87 -7.45
N LYS A 97 14.55 10.91 -6.12
CA LYS A 97 14.41 9.71 -5.28
C LYS A 97 12.94 9.32 -5.15
N LEU A 98 12.04 10.29 -4.92
CA LEU A 98 10.60 10.02 -4.85
C LEU A 98 10.05 9.56 -6.21
N LEU A 99 10.48 10.18 -7.31
CA LEU A 99 10.12 9.76 -8.66
C LEU A 99 10.60 8.34 -9.02
N ARG A 100 11.59 7.81 -8.30
CA ARG A 100 12.03 6.41 -8.41
C ARG A 100 11.22 5.50 -7.49
N ILE A 101 10.92 5.93 -6.27
CA ILE A 101 10.15 5.15 -5.28
C ILE A 101 8.68 4.97 -5.74
N ALA A 102 8.06 5.98 -6.33
CA ALA A 102 6.65 5.92 -6.69
C ALA A 102 6.29 4.75 -7.63
N PRO A 103 7.03 4.45 -8.73
CA PRO A 103 6.79 3.25 -9.51
C PRO A 103 7.05 1.94 -8.76
N GLU A 104 7.98 1.92 -7.78
CA GLU A 104 8.25 0.76 -6.93
C GLU A 104 7.02 0.47 -6.06
N ILE A 105 6.45 1.49 -5.39
CA ILE A 105 5.19 1.41 -4.64
C ILE A 105 4.06 0.85 -5.53
N VAL A 106 3.89 1.37 -6.75
CA VAL A 106 2.84 0.89 -7.67
C VAL A 106 2.98 -0.61 -7.95
N VAL A 107 4.19 -1.08 -8.24
CA VAL A 107 4.44 -2.49 -8.59
C VAL A 107 4.22 -3.39 -7.37
N GLU A 108 4.76 -3.05 -6.21
CA GLU A 108 4.64 -3.82 -4.98
C GLU A 108 3.19 -3.93 -4.54
N GLN A 109 2.46 -2.82 -4.48
CA GLN A 109 1.06 -2.81 -4.07
C GLN A 109 0.14 -3.57 -5.03
N LEU A 110 0.41 -3.55 -6.34
CA LEU A 110 -0.32 -4.40 -7.29
C LEU A 110 -0.07 -5.89 -7.05
N GLN A 111 1.16 -6.28 -6.68
CA GLN A 111 1.48 -7.69 -6.36
C GLN A 111 0.80 -8.12 -5.06
N GLU A 112 0.79 -7.28 -4.03
CA GLU A 112 0.11 -7.55 -2.76
C GLU A 112 -1.40 -7.66 -2.93
N ILE A 113 -2.03 -6.79 -3.72
CA ILE A 113 -3.45 -6.90 -4.11
C ILE A 113 -3.73 -8.27 -4.75
N ALA A 114 -2.90 -8.68 -5.71
CA ALA A 114 -3.06 -9.96 -6.39
C ALA A 114 -2.89 -11.13 -5.41
N ALA A 115 -1.88 -11.08 -4.53
CA ALA A 115 -1.62 -12.11 -3.52
C ALA A 115 -2.77 -12.23 -2.51
N MET A 116 -3.28 -11.11 -1.99
CA MET A 116 -4.40 -11.09 -1.06
C MET A 116 -5.67 -11.71 -1.67
N ARG A 117 -6.01 -11.35 -2.90
CA ARG A 117 -7.16 -11.93 -3.60
C ARG A 117 -7.02 -13.43 -3.80
N LEU A 118 -5.86 -13.87 -4.27
CA LEU A 118 -5.58 -15.31 -4.45
C LEU A 118 -5.68 -16.08 -3.13
N ALA A 119 -5.23 -15.49 -2.02
CA ALA A 119 -5.29 -16.12 -0.70
C ALA A 119 -6.72 -16.43 -0.22
N ILE A 120 -7.71 -15.64 -0.67
CA ILE A 120 -9.14 -15.89 -0.38
C ILE A 120 -9.89 -16.58 -1.54
N GLY A 121 -9.17 -17.05 -2.55
CA GLY A 121 -9.74 -17.74 -3.71
C GLY A 121 -10.40 -16.84 -4.74
N GLU A 122 -10.08 -15.54 -4.75
CA GLU A 122 -10.51 -14.60 -5.77
C GLU A 122 -9.51 -14.51 -6.92
N PRO A 123 -9.93 -14.07 -8.12
CA PRO A 123 -9.01 -13.79 -9.23
C PRO A 123 -8.00 -12.68 -8.84
N ALA A 124 -6.73 -12.85 -9.20
CA ALA A 124 -5.66 -11.87 -8.94
C ALA A 124 -5.97 -10.47 -9.49
N SER A 125 -6.62 -10.39 -10.64
CA SER A 125 -7.09 -9.13 -11.22
C SER A 125 -8.61 -9.03 -11.13
N PRO A 126 -9.18 -7.82 -10.94
CA PRO A 126 -10.62 -7.66 -11.10
C PRO A 126 -10.95 -8.03 -12.54
N THR A 127 -11.67 -9.13 -12.72
CA THR A 127 -12.10 -9.58 -14.04
C THR A 127 -13.25 -8.70 -14.54
N TRP A 128 -12.93 -7.69 -15.33
CA TRP A 128 -13.76 -7.26 -16.44
C TRP A 128 -13.55 -8.16 -17.65
N VAL A 129 -12.93 -9.33 -17.46
CA VAL A 129 -12.65 -10.31 -18.51
C VAL A 129 -13.49 -11.55 -18.26
N THR A 130 -14.43 -11.72 -19.17
CA THR A 130 -15.04 -12.96 -19.63
C THR A 130 -16.06 -13.66 -18.75
N ASN A 131 -17.27 -13.74 -19.30
CA ASN A 131 -18.32 -14.73 -19.17
C ASN A 131 -17.77 -16.15 -18.94
N GLY A 132 -17.45 -16.45 -17.72
CA GLY A 132 -17.05 -17.75 -17.27
C GLY A 132 -17.19 -17.78 -15.77
N ALA A 133 -18.42 -17.98 -15.29
CA ALA A 133 -18.67 -18.32 -13.90
C ALA A 133 -18.05 -19.69 -13.62
N HIS A 134 -16.75 -19.72 -13.43
CA HIS A 134 -16.02 -20.90 -13.00
C HIS A 134 -15.55 -20.69 -11.56
N ASP A 135 -16.32 -21.29 -10.65
CA ASP A 135 -15.90 -21.91 -9.40
C ASP A 135 -14.94 -21.16 -8.45
N ALA A 136 -14.98 -19.83 -8.42
CA ALA A 136 -14.46 -19.07 -7.28
C ALA A 136 -15.15 -19.41 -5.94
N ARG A 137 -16.16 -20.27 -5.99
CA ARG A 137 -16.90 -20.74 -4.82
C ARG A 137 -16.26 -21.93 -4.12
N ALA A 138 -15.22 -22.54 -4.69
CA ALA A 138 -14.60 -23.76 -4.16
C ALA A 138 -13.47 -23.51 -3.17
N ALA A 139 -12.90 -22.31 -3.13
CA ALA A 139 -11.96 -21.90 -2.08
C ALA A 139 -12.67 -21.04 -1.01
N ALA A 140 -13.98 -21.23 -0.84
CA ALA A 140 -14.68 -20.67 0.31
C ALA A 140 -13.94 -21.14 1.56
N SER A 141 -13.33 -20.18 2.25
CA SER A 141 -12.61 -20.30 3.49
C SER A 141 -13.12 -21.49 4.32
N SER A 142 -12.28 -22.52 4.49
CA SER A 142 -12.54 -23.64 5.41
C SER A 142 -12.45 -23.18 6.86
N TYR A 143 -12.17 -21.89 7.09
CA TYR A 143 -12.03 -21.29 8.39
C TYR A 143 -13.40 -21.00 8.99
N LYS A 144 -13.55 -21.27 10.28
CA LYS A 144 -14.81 -21.04 10.99
C LYS A 144 -14.97 -19.54 11.19
N ALA A 145 -16.15 -19.03 10.84
CA ALA A 145 -16.53 -17.67 11.18
C ALA A 145 -16.28 -17.36 12.65
N ASN A 146 -15.65 -16.23 12.92
CA ASN A 146 -15.39 -15.72 14.26
C ASN A 146 -16.02 -14.33 14.41
N PRO A 147 -17.34 -14.21 14.60
CA PRO A 147 -18.02 -12.92 14.60
C PRO A 147 -17.53 -11.94 15.68
N VAL A 148 -17.01 -12.44 16.79
CA VAL A 148 -16.44 -11.58 17.86
C VAL A 148 -15.08 -11.01 17.43
N GLY A 149 -14.22 -11.85 16.83
CA GLY A 149 -12.94 -11.41 16.29
C GLY A 149 -13.13 -10.45 15.13
N ASP A 150 -14.09 -10.73 14.27
CA ASP A 150 -14.45 -9.89 13.13
C ASP A 150 -14.94 -8.49 13.56
N ALA A 151 -15.88 -8.42 14.50
CA ALA A 151 -16.34 -7.13 15.03
C ALA A 151 -15.21 -6.31 15.67
N ALA A 152 -14.27 -6.98 16.36
CA ALA A 152 -13.09 -6.32 16.93
C ALA A 152 -12.12 -5.85 15.84
N PHE A 153 -11.90 -6.67 14.82
CA PHE A 153 -11.09 -6.33 13.65
C PHE A 153 -11.65 -5.09 12.94
N VAL A 154 -12.91 -5.13 12.52
CA VAL A 154 -13.54 -4.02 11.77
C VAL A 154 -13.57 -2.73 12.59
N SER A 155 -13.91 -2.80 13.88
CA SER A 155 -13.92 -1.62 14.75
C SER A 155 -12.54 -0.98 14.87
N ARG A 156 -11.48 -1.77 15.03
CA ARG A 156 -10.11 -1.27 15.15
C ARG A 156 -9.54 -0.80 13.82
N SER A 157 -9.89 -1.46 12.72
CA SER A 157 -9.52 -1.02 11.38
C SER A 157 -10.14 0.33 11.06
N ASN A 158 -11.41 0.54 11.40
CA ASN A 158 -12.06 1.85 11.24
C ASN A 158 -11.35 2.93 12.08
N ALA A 159 -10.96 2.62 13.34
CA ALA A 159 -10.23 3.57 14.16
C ALA A 159 -8.83 3.88 13.58
N ALA A 160 -8.14 2.90 12.98
CA ALA A 160 -6.88 3.13 12.27
C ALA A 160 -7.08 4.05 11.06
N MET A 161 -8.18 3.86 10.30
CA MET A 161 -8.53 4.71 9.18
C MET A 161 -8.90 6.14 9.60
N ASP A 162 -9.67 6.31 10.66
CA ASP A 162 -10.00 7.63 11.22
C ASP A 162 -8.73 8.38 11.64
N LYS A 163 -7.78 7.67 12.27
CA LYS A 163 -6.48 8.22 12.63
C LYS A 163 -5.68 8.61 11.38
N MET A 164 -5.57 7.71 10.40
CA MET A 164 -4.89 7.95 9.14
C MET A 164 -5.44 9.21 8.45
N MET A 165 -6.77 9.31 8.30
CA MET A 165 -7.40 10.48 7.69
C MET A 165 -7.12 11.78 8.44
N THR A 166 -7.06 11.72 9.79
CA THR A 166 -6.69 12.86 10.62
C THR A 166 -5.25 13.28 10.38
N ASP A 167 -4.33 12.31 10.31
CA ASP A 167 -2.90 12.57 10.12
C ASP A 167 -2.58 13.02 8.68
N MET A 168 -3.39 12.61 7.69
CA MET A 168 -3.28 13.03 6.29
C MET A 168 -3.88 14.43 6.03
N ALA A 169 -4.65 14.99 6.95
CA ALA A 169 -5.24 16.33 6.83
C ALA A 169 -4.18 17.42 7.02
N VAL A 170 -3.20 17.45 6.10
CA VAL A 170 -2.07 18.39 6.12
C VAL A 170 -2.42 19.65 5.34
N LYS A 171 -1.85 20.78 5.76
CA LYS A 171 -1.95 22.01 4.97
C LYS A 171 -0.95 21.93 3.82
N PRO A 172 -1.39 22.13 2.56
CA PRO A 172 -0.49 22.15 1.42
C PRO A 172 0.66 23.15 1.60
N THR A 173 1.87 22.69 1.27
CA THR A 173 3.11 23.47 1.44
C THR A 173 3.49 24.26 0.19
N GLY A 174 2.96 23.92 -0.96
CA GLY A 174 3.36 24.40 -2.28
C GLY A 174 4.47 23.55 -2.90
N ASP A 175 4.87 22.48 -2.24
CA ASP A 175 5.89 21.53 -2.69
C ASP A 175 5.27 20.11 -2.76
N VAL A 176 5.01 19.64 -3.98
CA VAL A 176 4.39 18.36 -4.27
C VAL A 176 5.13 17.18 -3.62
N ASP A 177 6.46 17.24 -3.59
CA ASP A 177 7.27 16.15 -3.02
C ASP A 177 7.09 16.05 -1.50
N HIS A 178 7.06 17.21 -0.80
CA HIS A 178 6.78 17.25 0.64
C HIS A 178 5.34 16.85 0.94
N ASP A 179 4.39 17.32 0.17
CA ASP A 179 2.98 17.06 0.39
C ASP A 179 2.63 15.59 0.13
N LEU A 180 3.24 14.96 -0.90
CA LEU A 180 3.11 13.51 -1.08
C LEU A 180 3.58 12.76 0.17
N VAL A 181 4.79 13.03 0.66
CA VAL A 181 5.36 12.30 1.80
C VAL A 181 4.52 12.52 3.06
N ALA A 182 4.06 13.76 3.28
CA ALA A 182 3.20 14.09 4.41
C ALA A 182 1.87 13.33 4.41
N MET A 183 1.34 12.97 3.23
CA MET A 183 0.12 12.17 3.08
C MET A 183 0.42 10.66 3.02
N MET A 184 1.43 10.24 2.25
CA MET A 184 1.73 8.82 2.03
C MET A 184 2.28 8.13 3.30
N VAL A 185 3.03 8.82 4.15
CA VAL A 185 3.53 8.25 5.40
C VAL A 185 2.40 7.82 6.34
N PRO A 186 1.41 8.67 6.70
CA PRO A 186 0.28 8.22 7.50
C PRO A 186 -0.61 7.20 6.77
N HIS A 187 -0.71 7.25 5.43
CA HIS A 187 -1.38 6.23 4.65
C HIS A 187 -0.74 4.85 4.86
N HIS A 188 0.56 4.74 4.70
CA HIS A 188 1.31 3.50 4.96
C HIS A 188 1.17 3.03 6.40
N GLN A 189 1.17 3.95 7.37
CA GLN A 189 0.94 3.58 8.76
C GLN A 189 -0.44 2.94 8.96
N GLY A 190 -1.46 3.41 8.25
CA GLY A 190 -2.80 2.80 8.27
C GLY A 190 -2.79 1.34 7.77
N ALA A 191 -2.05 1.04 6.70
CA ALA A 191 -1.86 -0.33 6.23
C ALA A 191 -1.16 -1.22 7.26
N ILE A 192 -0.09 -0.72 7.89
CA ILE A 192 0.63 -1.42 8.96
C ILE A 192 -0.33 -1.76 10.12
N ASP A 193 -1.13 -0.78 10.55
CA ASP A 193 -2.07 -0.97 11.66
C ASP A 193 -3.13 -2.04 11.33
N MET A 194 -3.69 -2.03 10.11
CA MET A 194 -4.62 -3.06 9.64
C MET A 194 -3.97 -4.44 9.49
N ALA A 195 -2.74 -4.51 8.96
CA ALA A 195 -2.00 -5.76 8.82
C ALA A 195 -1.69 -6.40 10.19
N GLN A 196 -1.40 -5.61 11.22
CA GLN A 196 -1.26 -6.09 12.59
C GLN A 196 -2.55 -6.70 13.14
N LEU A 197 -3.70 -6.15 12.78
CA LEU A 197 -5.00 -6.72 13.15
C LEU A 197 -5.27 -8.04 12.45
N GLU A 198 -4.87 -8.18 11.18
CA GLU A 198 -4.91 -9.47 10.47
C GLU A 198 -4.04 -10.52 11.17
N LEU A 199 -2.83 -10.16 11.59
CA LEU A 199 -1.97 -11.07 12.38
C LEU A 199 -2.63 -11.50 13.70
N GLN A 200 -3.38 -10.60 14.33
CA GLN A 200 -4.02 -10.85 15.61
C GLN A 200 -5.32 -11.67 15.49
N TYR A 201 -6.17 -11.37 14.53
CA TYR A 201 -7.55 -11.89 14.45
C TYR A 201 -7.78 -12.84 13.28
N GLY A 202 -7.01 -12.73 12.20
CA GLY A 202 -7.12 -13.57 11.00
C GLY A 202 -6.78 -15.02 11.28
N GLN A 203 -7.20 -15.91 10.41
CA GLN A 203 -7.00 -17.34 10.52
C GLN A 203 -6.27 -17.93 9.31
N ASN A 204 -6.26 -17.24 8.17
CA ASN A 204 -5.61 -17.71 6.96
C ASN A 204 -4.08 -17.53 7.08
N PRO A 205 -3.28 -18.61 7.10
CA PRO A 205 -1.82 -18.50 7.26
C PRO A 205 -1.16 -17.78 6.08
N GLN A 206 -1.73 -17.85 4.88
CA GLN A 206 -1.20 -17.16 3.70
C GLN A 206 -1.44 -15.65 3.83
N LEU A 207 -2.62 -15.20 4.26
CA LEU A 207 -2.88 -13.78 4.54
C LEU A 207 -2.02 -13.26 5.68
N LYS A 208 -1.78 -14.04 6.72
CA LYS A 208 -0.85 -13.65 7.79
C LYS A 208 0.59 -13.47 7.28
N THR A 209 1.04 -14.29 6.35
CA THR A 209 2.35 -14.09 5.71
C THR A 209 2.37 -12.80 4.91
N ILE A 210 1.35 -12.55 4.08
CA ILE A 210 1.21 -11.31 3.31
C ILE A 210 1.13 -10.09 4.25
N ALA A 211 0.39 -10.17 5.36
CA ALA A 211 0.32 -9.09 6.34
C ALA A 211 1.68 -8.78 6.99
N GLN A 212 2.54 -9.79 7.19
CA GLN A 212 3.92 -9.57 7.64
C GLN A 212 4.78 -8.88 6.58
N GLU A 213 4.63 -9.27 5.30
CA GLU A 213 5.29 -8.64 4.17
C GLU A 213 4.85 -7.18 4.05
N ILE A 214 3.56 -6.89 4.04
CA ILE A 214 3.01 -5.53 4.04
C ILE A 214 3.62 -4.66 5.16
N ILE A 215 3.72 -5.17 6.39
CA ILE A 215 4.33 -4.41 7.50
C ILE A 215 5.78 -4.04 7.20
N VAL A 216 6.57 -4.98 6.68
CA VAL A 216 7.99 -4.77 6.41
C VAL A 216 8.18 -3.79 5.26
N ASP A 217 7.48 -3.99 4.16
CA ASP A 217 7.61 -3.20 2.94
C ASP A 217 7.14 -1.76 3.18
N GLN A 218 5.98 -1.57 3.80
CA GLN A 218 5.46 -0.24 4.14
C GLN A 218 6.38 0.52 5.12
N MET A 219 7.01 -0.17 6.10
CA MET A 219 8.01 0.46 6.98
C MET A 219 9.25 0.90 6.21
N GLN A 220 9.70 0.12 5.23
CA GLN A 220 10.85 0.47 4.38
C GLN A 220 10.51 1.65 3.47
N GLU A 221 9.35 1.66 2.85
CA GLU A 221 8.87 2.75 2.01
C GLU A 221 8.74 4.07 2.79
N ILE A 222 8.19 4.05 4.01
CA ILE A 222 8.18 5.21 4.92
C ILE A 222 9.61 5.72 5.15
N ALA A 223 10.55 4.83 5.44
CA ALA A 223 11.93 5.23 5.68
C ALA A 223 12.58 5.83 4.42
N LEU A 224 12.35 5.24 3.25
CA LEU A 224 12.87 5.73 1.97
C LEU A 224 12.29 7.09 1.59
N MET A 225 10.99 7.31 1.78
CA MET A 225 10.32 8.59 1.52
C MET A 225 10.89 9.71 2.42
N ARG A 226 11.05 9.45 3.71
CA ARG A 226 11.65 10.41 4.65
C ARG A 226 13.09 10.73 4.30
N LEU A 227 13.90 9.71 3.98
CA LEU A 227 15.28 9.90 3.52
C LEU A 227 15.36 10.65 2.19
N ALA A 228 14.37 10.51 1.30
CA ALA A 228 14.31 11.27 0.06
C ALA A 228 14.20 12.78 0.32
N LEU A 229 13.46 13.18 1.33
CA LEU A 229 13.35 14.58 1.80
C LEU A 229 14.49 15.02 2.69
N GLY A 230 15.41 14.13 3.08
CA GLY A 230 16.51 14.44 4.02
C GLY A 230 16.05 14.47 5.47
N GLU A 231 14.89 13.92 5.78
CA GLU A 231 14.41 13.80 7.16
C GLU A 231 15.18 12.71 7.93
N PRO A 232 15.34 12.87 9.25
CA PRO A 232 15.92 11.82 10.07
C PRO A 232 15.01 10.59 10.09
N LEU A 233 15.61 9.41 10.05
CA LEU A 233 14.86 8.18 10.25
C LEU A 233 14.23 8.16 11.64
N PRO A 234 13.01 7.64 11.79
CA PRO A 234 12.45 7.36 13.10
C PRO A 234 13.40 6.41 13.86
N PRO A 235 13.43 6.51 15.22
CA PRO A 235 14.19 5.54 15.99
C PRO A 235 13.77 4.12 15.59
N SER A 236 14.73 3.22 15.42
CA SER A 236 14.47 1.84 15.06
C SER A 236 13.51 1.23 16.09
N MET A 237 12.29 0.93 15.64
CA MET A 237 11.35 0.16 16.45
C MET A 237 11.64 -1.33 16.22
N SER A 238 11.53 -2.12 17.29
CA SER A 238 11.56 -3.58 17.16
C SER A 238 10.43 -4.01 16.24
N SER A 239 10.73 -4.94 15.30
CA SER A 239 9.71 -5.49 14.42
C SER A 239 8.50 -5.94 15.25
N PRO A 240 7.26 -5.65 14.82
CA PRO A 240 6.05 -6.10 15.49
C PRO A 240 5.96 -7.62 15.64
N THR A 241 6.77 -8.36 14.89
CA THR A 241 6.90 -9.82 14.93
C THR A 241 7.89 -10.30 15.99
N GLN A 242 8.68 -9.41 16.62
CA GLN A 242 9.56 -9.76 17.71
C GLN A 242 8.79 -9.73 19.03
N ALA A 243 8.81 -10.85 19.77
CA ALA A 243 8.33 -10.86 21.14
C ALA A 243 9.04 -9.75 21.94
N PRO A 244 8.31 -9.00 22.80
CA PRO A 244 8.90 -7.92 23.57
C PRO A 244 10.12 -8.43 24.34
N SER A 245 11.26 -7.79 24.15
CA SER A 245 12.56 -8.16 24.71
C SER A 245 12.60 -8.18 26.25
N GLY A 246 11.49 -7.84 26.92
CA GLY A 246 11.31 -7.91 28.37
C GLY A 246 10.83 -9.24 28.93
N ALA A 247 10.41 -10.21 28.07
CA ALA A 247 9.91 -11.50 28.53
C ALA A 247 11.00 -12.57 28.75
N MET A 248 12.27 -12.23 28.49
CA MET A 248 13.40 -13.16 28.58
C MET A 248 14.25 -12.98 29.87
N GLN A 249 13.74 -12.25 30.84
CA GLN A 249 14.39 -12.17 32.17
C GLN A 249 13.43 -12.72 33.24
N SER A 250 13.37 -13.98 33.37
CA SER A 250 13.23 -14.78 34.60
C SER A 250 12.62 -16.17 34.32
N ALA A 251 13.33 -16.99 33.54
CA ALA A 251 13.23 -18.42 33.79
C ALA A 251 14.27 -18.73 34.90
N PRO A 252 13.87 -19.22 36.09
CA PRO A 252 14.85 -19.67 37.07
C PRO A 252 15.63 -20.83 36.44
N SER A 253 16.94 -20.66 36.38
CA SER A 253 17.84 -21.72 35.92
C SER A 253 17.61 -22.97 36.78
N HIS A 254 17.21 -24.07 36.19
CA HIS A 254 17.02 -25.37 36.82
C HIS A 254 18.29 -25.93 37.54
N GLU A 255 19.44 -25.25 37.43
CA GLU A 255 20.66 -25.61 38.18
C GLU A 255 20.64 -25.23 39.65
N SER A 256 19.81 -24.30 40.10
CA SER A 256 19.73 -23.89 41.50
C SER A 256 19.02 -24.92 42.39
N GLU A 257 18.02 -25.62 41.87
CA GLU A 257 17.26 -26.61 42.66
C GLU A 257 17.99 -27.94 42.82
N ALA A 258 18.74 -28.39 41.78
CA ALA A 258 19.55 -29.61 41.87
C ALA A 258 20.67 -29.45 42.90
N ASN A 259 21.28 -28.27 43.02
CA ASN A 259 22.36 -28.03 43.95
C ASN A 259 21.88 -27.88 45.42
N GLN A 260 20.68 -27.33 45.64
CA GLN A 260 20.07 -27.28 46.97
C GLN A 260 19.61 -28.64 47.48
N THR A 261 19.13 -29.53 46.59
CA THR A 261 18.72 -30.89 46.96
C THR A 261 19.94 -31.73 47.29
N GLN A 262 21.05 -31.57 46.60
CA GLN A 262 22.30 -32.30 46.85
C GLN A 262 22.96 -31.85 48.18
N MET A 263 22.94 -30.56 48.51
CA MET A 263 23.41 -30.05 49.81
C MET A 263 22.53 -30.55 51.00
N ARG A 264 21.23 -30.64 50.82
CA ARG A 264 20.30 -31.13 51.84
C ARG A 264 20.49 -32.64 52.12
N MET A 265 20.76 -33.46 51.08
CA MET A 265 21.06 -34.87 51.22
C MET A 265 22.40 -35.13 51.93
N SER A 266 23.46 -34.35 51.64
CA SER A 266 24.75 -34.46 52.32
C SER A 266 24.68 -34.08 53.81
N ALA A 267 23.90 -33.07 54.17
CA ALA A 267 23.71 -32.68 55.58
C ALA A 267 22.91 -33.69 56.36
N ALA A 268 21.94 -34.37 55.77
CA ALA A 268 21.13 -35.41 56.39
C ALA A 268 21.95 -36.70 56.67
N MET A 269 22.97 -37.00 55.90
CA MET A 269 23.81 -38.19 56.01
C MET A 269 24.90 -38.05 57.09
N GLN A 270 25.20 -36.82 57.55
CA GLN A 270 26.17 -36.55 58.61
C GLN A 270 25.58 -36.54 60.04
N MET A 271 24.27 -36.58 60.17
CA MET A 271 23.58 -36.57 61.52
C MET A 271 22.97 -37.88 61.96
N ALA A 272 23.40 -39.01 61.46
CA ALA A 272 22.96 -40.32 61.96
C ALA A 272 23.75 -40.67 63.22
N PRO A 273 23.09 -40.95 64.38
CA PRO A 273 23.79 -41.33 65.61
C PRO A 273 24.39 -42.74 65.53
N ALA A 274 25.65 -42.87 65.94
CA ALA A 274 26.33 -44.13 66.07
C ALA A 274 25.55 -45.05 67.06
N ARG A 275 25.16 -46.20 66.59
CA ARG A 275 24.62 -47.25 67.45
C ARG A 275 25.76 -47.89 68.23
N THR A 276 25.76 -47.74 69.59
CA THR A 276 26.60 -48.44 70.50
C THR A 276 26.02 -49.86 70.75
N HIS A 277 26.87 -50.87 70.60
CA HIS A 277 26.68 -52.19 71.16
C HIS A 277 27.21 -52.25 72.55
#